data_dbf70cb96637fbcf837f3698526f2211
#
_entry.id   dbf70cb96637fbcf837f3698526f2211
#
_cell.length_a   1.000
_cell.length_b   1.000
_cell.length_c   1.000
_cell.angle_alpha   90.00
_cell.angle_beta   90.00
_cell.angle_gamma   90.00
#
_symmetry.space_group_name_H-M   'P 1'
#
loop_
_entity.id
_entity.type
_entity.pdbx_description
1 polymer ?
#
loop_
_entity_poly.entity_id
_entity_poly.type
_entity_poly.pdbx_seq_one_letter_code
_entity_poly.pdbx_strand_id
1 'polypeptide(L)'
;NPLEVLETAVKNVGPRMEVRPRRVGGASYQVPTEVKGDRRESLALRWIVSFAKQRPHSEYKTMIDKLTAELLDAANNTGGAIKKRDDVHRMAEANKAFSHFRW
;
A
#
# COMPACT_ATOMS: atom_id res chain seq x y z
N ASN A 1 18.77 8.03 -11.01
CA ASN A 1 18.14 7.26 -12.08
C ASN A 1 16.64 7.13 -11.85
N PRO A 2 15.80 7.69 -12.76
CA PRO A 2 14.35 7.63 -12.59
C PRO A 2 13.78 6.22 -12.47
N LEU A 3 14.32 5.26 -13.21
CA LEU A 3 13.84 3.88 -13.13
C LEU A 3 14.13 3.26 -11.77
N GLU A 4 15.29 3.52 -11.21
CA GLU A 4 15.63 3.04 -9.88
C GLU A 4 14.73 3.63 -8.81
N VAL A 5 14.38 4.91 -8.93
CA VAL A 5 13.46 5.56 -8.00
C VAL A 5 12.09 4.90 -8.07
N LEU A 6 11.59 4.67 -9.27
CA LEU A 6 10.30 4.00 -9.47
C LEU A 6 10.31 2.59 -8.88
N GLU A 7 11.32 1.81 -9.19
CA GLU A 7 11.43 0.43 -8.68
C GLU A 7 11.51 0.40 -7.15
N THR A 8 12.31 1.30 -6.57
CA THR A 8 12.45 1.39 -5.11
C THR A 8 11.14 1.81 -4.46
N ALA A 9 10.43 2.80 -5.04
CA ALA A 9 9.15 3.25 -4.53
C ALA A 9 8.12 2.12 -4.55
N VAL A 10 8.00 1.41 -5.64
CA VAL A 10 7.06 0.29 -5.78
C VAL A 10 7.39 -0.82 -4.78
N LYS A 11 8.66 -1.15 -4.64
CA LYS A 11 9.11 -2.15 -3.69
C LYS A 11 8.79 -1.76 -2.25
N ASN A 12 9.00 -0.49 -1.91
CA ASN A 12 8.74 0.00 -0.56
C ASN A 12 7.25 0.05 -0.23
N VAL A 13 6.42 0.48 -1.18
CA VAL A 13 4.98 0.64 -0.95
C VAL A 13 4.23 -0.69 -0.94
N GLY A 14 4.66 -1.66 -1.74
CA GLY A 14 3.94 -2.93 -1.86
C GLY A 14 3.82 -3.67 -0.53
N PRO A 15 2.59 -3.92 -0.04
CA PRO A 15 2.42 -4.58 1.25
C PRO A 15 2.71 -6.07 1.15
N ARG A 16 3.26 -6.65 2.22
CA ARG A 16 3.50 -8.09 2.28
C ARG A 16 2.28 -8.85 2.75
N MET A 17 1.44 -8.19 3.54
CA MET A 17 0.23 -8.78 4.10
C MET A 17 -0.93 -7.82 3.94
N GLU A 18 -2.13 -8.37 3.82
CA GLU A 18 -3.36 -7.59 3.83
C GLU A 18 -4.41 -8.37 4.62
N VAL A 19 -5.53 -7.74 4.93
CA VAL A 19 -6.65 -8.42 5.54
C VAL A 19 -7.74 -8.62 4.51
N ARG A 20 -8.35 -9.80 4.51
CA ARG A 20 -9.47 -10.11 3.63
C ARG A 20 -10.64 -10.63 4.45
N PRO A 21 -11.87 -10.26 4.10
CA PRO A 21 -13.04 -10.77 4.82
C PRO A 21 -13.25 -12.23 4.51
N ARG A 22 -13.57 -13.02 5.54
CA ARG A 22 -13.96 -14.41 5.40
C ARG A 22 -15.13 -14.70 6.32
N ARG A 23 -16.14 -15.36 5.80
CA ARG A 23 -17.31 -15.76 6.59
C ARG A 23 -17.13 -17.18 7.09
N VAL A 24 -17.28 -17.33 8.41
CA VAL A 24 -17.19 -18.63 9.08
C VAL A 24 -18.38 -18.73 10.03
N GLY A 25 -19.25 -19.70 9.80
CA GLY A 25 -20.40 -19.92 10.70
C GLY A 25 -21.32 -18.70 10.85
N GLY A 26 -21.50 -17.91 9.78
CA GLY A 26 -22.34 -16.71 9.82
C GLY A 26 -21.65 -15.45 10.33
N ALA A 27 -20.45 -15.58 10.90
CA ALA A 27 -19.65 -14.44 11.34
C ALA A 27 -18.66 -14.05 10.25
N SER A 28 -18.32 -12.75 10.18
CA SER A 28 -17.34 -12.23 9.24
C SER A 28 -16.07 -11.85 9.98
N TYR A 29 -14.94 -12.34 9.49
CA TYR A 29 -13.63 -12.07 10.09
C TYR A 29 -12.70 -11.44 9.05
N GLN A 30 -11.86 -10.50 9.51
CA GLN A 30 -10.80 -9.92 8.69
C GLN A 30 -9.55 -10.79 8.86
N VAL A 31 -9.24 -11.58 7.85
CA VAL A 31 -8.18 -12.60 7.93
C VAL A 31 -6.90 -12.09 7.27
N PRO A 32 -5.75 -12.09 7.98
CA PRO A 32 -4.47 -11.72 7.36
C PRO A 32 -4.09 -12.71 6.25
N THR A 33 -3.73 -12.18 5.10
CA THR A 33 -3.40 -12.99 3.92
C THR A 33 -2.14 -12.43 3.28
N GLU A 34 -1.23 -13.30 2.86
CA GLU A 34 -0.03 -12.91 2.15
C GLU A 34 -0.39 -12.30 0.80
N VAL A 35 0.28 -11.21 0.44
CA VAL A 35 0.10 -10.55 -0.85
C VAL A 35 1.18 -11.03 -1.80
N LYS A 36 0.78 -11.64 -2.90
CA LYS A 36 1.72 -12.17 -3.90
C LYS A 36 2.25 -11.06 -4.81
N GLY A 37 3.38 -11.34 -5.49
CA GLY A 37 4.16 -10.35 -6.20
C GLY A 37 3.39 -9.45 -7.15
N ASP A 38 2.55 -10.03 -8.02
CA ASP A 38 1.78 -9.25 -9.00
C ASP A 38 0.78 -8.31 -8.30
N ARG A 39 0.12 -8.78 -7.27
CA ARG A 39 -0.81 -7.97 -6.50
C ARG A 39 -0.10 -6.91 -5.68
N ARG A 40 1.09 -7.22 -5.16
CA ARG A 40 1.91 -6.24 -4.43
C ARG A 40 2.23 -5.04 -5.32
N GLU A 41 2.69 -5.32 -6.53
CA GLU A 41 3.03 -4.30 -7.52
C GLU A 41 1.81 -3.47 -7.89
N SER A 42 0.70 -4.14 -8.16
CA SER A 42 -0.56 -3.51 -8.53
C SER A 42 -1.07 -2.59 -7.41
N LEU A 43 -1.05 -3.06 -6.17
CA LEU A 43 -1.45 -2.25 -5.01
C LEU A 43 -0.52 -1.07 -4.81
N ALA A 44 0.79 -1.29 -4.96
CA ALA A 44 1.78 -0.22 -4.79
C ALA A 44 1.52 0.91 -5.80
N LEU A 45 1.36 0.57 -7.06
CA LEU A 45 1.10 1.56 -8.10
C LEU A 45 -0.22 2.30 -7.86
N ARG A 46 -1.25 1.58 -7.48
CA ARG A 46 -2.56 2.17 -7.19
C ARG A 46 -2.50 3.16 -6.04
N TRP A 47 -1.81 2.79 -4.97
CA TRP A 47 -1.69 3.67 -3.80
C TRP A 47 -0.84 4.90 -4.08
N ILE A 48 0.25 4.73 -4.83
CA ILE A 48 1.11 5.85 -5.22
C ILE A 48 0.28 6.88 -6.01
N VAL A 49 -0.47 6.42 -7.00
CA VAL A 49 -1.31 7.31 -7.82
C VAL A 49 -2.40 7.97 -6.96
N SER A 50 -3.05 7.20 -6.12
CA SER A 50 -4.13 7.70 -5.25
C SER A 50 -3.63 8.82 -4.32
N PHE A 51 -2.50 8.61 -3.66
CA PHE A 51 -1.96 9.60 -2.73
C PHE A 51 -1.32 10.78 -3.47
N ALA A 52 -0.81 10.56 -4.68
CA ALA A 52 -0.34 11.68 -5.50
C ALA A 52 -1.50 12.63 -5.81
N LYS A 53 -2.66 12.08 -6.18
CA LYS A 53 -3.84 12.90 -6.49
C LYS A 53 -4.32 13.72 -5.29
N GLN A 54 -4.06 13.27 -4.07
CA GLN A 54 -4.49 13.95 -2.85
C GLN A 54 -3.56 15.09 -2.44
N ARG A 55 -2.40 15.25 -3.07
CA ARG A 55 -1.48 16.32 -2.73
C ARG A 55 -2.08 17.69 -3.06
N PRO A 56 -1.84 18.71 -2.22
CA PRO A 56 -2.45 20.03 -2.41
C PRO A 56 -2.07 20.66 -3.73
N HIS A 57 -3.06 21.14 -4.49
CA HIS A 57 -2.82 21.82 -5.76
C HIS A 57 -2.02 23.12 -5.58
N SER A 58 -2.14 23.75 -4.42
CA SER A 58 -1.39 24.96 -4.09
C SER A 58 0.13 24.75 -4.08
N GLU A 59 0.56 23.54 -3.70
CA GLU A 59 1.99 23.19 -3.65
C GLU A 59 2.45 22.45 -4.90
N TYR A 60 1.58 21.62 -5.46
CA TYR A 60 1.89 20.76 -6.61
C TYR A 60 0.88 21.02 -7.71
N LYS A 61 1.23 21.88 -8.63
CA LYS A 61 0.27 22.41 -9.62
C LYS A 61 -0.13 21.43 -10.72
N THR A 62 0.71 20.42 -10.99
CA THR A 62 0.43 19.45 -12.04
C THR A 62 0.45 18.04 -11.47
N MET A 63 -0.15 17.08 -12.19
CA MET A 63 -0.09 15.67 -11.80
C MET A 63 1.35 15.16 -11.86
N ILE A 64 2.15 15.68 -12.79
CA ILE A 64 3.57 15.33 -12.87
C ILE A 64 4.29 15.70 -11.56
N ASP A 65 4.05 16.90 -11.04
CA ASP A 65 4.64 17.35 -9.80
C ASP A 65 4.18 16.49 -8.62
N LYS A 66 2.88 16.20 -8.57
CA LYS A 66 2.29 15.39 -7.52
C LYS A 66 2.87 13.98 -7.51
N LEU A 67 2.94 13.36 -8.68
CA LEU A 67 3.44 12.00 -8.83
C LEU A 67 4.93 11.92 -8.52
N THR A 68 5.71 12.88 -8.99
CA THR A 68 7.14 12.95 -8.72
C THR A 68 7.40 13.02 -7.22
N ALA A 69 6.70 13.91 -6.52
CA ALA A 69 6.86 14.07 -5.08
C ALA A 69 6.49 12.78 -4.34
N GLU A 70 5.40 12.12 -4.75
CA GLU A 70 4.97 10.88 -4.10
C GLU A 70 5.97 9.75 -4.34
N LEU A 71 6.52 9.64 -5.55
CA LEU A 71 7.52 8.62 -5.87
C LEU A 71 8.82 8.84 -5.08
N LEU A 72 9.27 10.09 -4.97
CA LEU A 72 10.48 10.41 -4.21
C LEU A 72 10.29 10.11 -2.73
N ASP A 73 9.16 10.48 -2.16
CA ASP A 73 8.84 10.17 -0.76
C ASP A 73 8.80 8.67 -0.53
N ALA A 74 8.12 7.93 -1.41
CA ALA A 74 8.01 6.48 -1.29
C ALA A 74 9.37 5.81 -1.40
N ALA A 75 10.23 6.27 -2.29
CA ALA A 75 11.59 5.75 -2.43
C ALA A 75 12.41 5.98 -1.16
N ASN A 76 12.11 7.05 -0.42
CA ASN A 76 12.73 7.36 0.87
C ASN A 76 11.96 6.77 2.05
N ASN A 77 11.01 5.89 1.78
CA ASN A 77 10.21 5.19 2.80
C ASN A 77 9.37 6.14 3.66
N THR A 78 8.85 7.19 3.03
CA THR A 78 7.96 8.17 3.67
C THR A 78 6.75 8.47 2.78
N GLY A 79 5.84 9.29 3.27
CA GLY A 79 4.69 9.75 2.50
C GLY A 79 3.43 8.93 2.71
N GLY A 80 2.34 9.34 2.04
CA GLY A 80 1.02 8.76 2.23
C GLY A 80 0.92 7.29 1.83
N ALA A 81 1.54 6.91 0.71
CA ALA A 81 1.51 5.52 0.26
C ALA A 81 2.22 4.58 1.24
N ILE A 82 3.35 5.02 1.79
CA ILE A 82 4.07 4.25 2.80
C ILE A 82 3.24 4.14 4.09
N LYS A 83 2.60 5.23 4.48
CA LYS A 83 1.71 5.22 5.64
C LYS A 83 0.56 4.23 5.44
N LYS A 84 0.01 4.16 4.24
CA LYS A 84 -1.04 3.19 3.89
C LYS A 84 -0.54 1.76 4.04
N ARG A 85 0.67 1.48 3.53
CA ARG A 85 1.29 0.17 3.70
C ARG A 85 1.41 -0.20 5.18
N ASP A 86 1.91 0.74 5.99
CA ASP A 86 2.09 0.51 7.42
C ASP A 86 0.76 0.27 8.12
N ASP A 87 -0.29 1.00 7.74
CA ASP A 87 -1.63 0.81 8.30
C ASP A 87 -2.17 -0.58 7.96
N VAL A 88 -1.99 -1.02 6.72
CA VAL A 88 -2.43 -2.36 6.29
C VAL A 88 -1.68 -3.44 7.04
N HIS A 89 -0.36 -3.30 7.20
CA HIS A 89 0.44 -4.24 7.98
C HIS A 89 0.01 -4.28 9.44
N ARG A 90 -0.33 -3.14 10.00
CA ARG A 90 -0.80 -3.04 11.39
C ARG A 90 -2.14 -3.76 11.56
N MET A 91 -3.04 -3.59 10.59
CA MET A 91 -4.33 -4.30 10.59
C MET A 91 -4.13 -5.81 10.50
N ALA A 92 -3.23 -6.25 9.63
CA ALA A 92 -2.92 -7.67 9.50
C ALA A 92 -2.34 -8.24 10.80
N GLU A 93 -1.46 -7.49 11.46
CA GLU A 93 -0.88 -7.90 12.74
C GLU A 93 -1.95 -7.95 13.84
N ALA A 94 -2.84 -6.96 13.87
CA ALA A 94 -3.93 -6.93 14.85
C ALA A 94 -4.89 -8.11 14.67
N ASN A 95 -5.04 -8.62 13.46
CA ASN A 95 -5.93 -9.73 13.15
C ASN A 95 -5.21 -11.07 13.03
N LYS A 96 -3.98 -11.15 13.52
CA LYS A 96 -3.15 -12.34 13.43
C LYS A 96 -3.81 -13.60 14.00
N ALA A 97 -4.63 -13.45 15.04
CA ALA A 97 -5.33 -14.55 15.67
C ALA A 97 -6.28 -15.28 14.71
N PHE A 98 -6.70 -14.62 13.62
CA PHE A 98 -7.61 -15.22 12.65
C PHE A 98 -6.89 -15.88 11.46
N SER A 99 -5.57 -15.98 11.52
CA SER A 99 -4.78 -16.54 10.41
C SER A 99 -5.15 -18.00 10.09
N HIS A 100 -5.68 -18.75 11.06
CA HIS A 100 -6.11 -20.12 10.83
C HIS A 100 -7.35 -20.24 9.94
N PHE A 101 -8.05 -19.12 9.69
CA PHE A 101 -9.17 -19.08 8.73
C PHE A 101 -8.69 -18.78 7.30
N ARG A 102 -7.39 -18.67 7.09
CA ARG A 102 -6.81 -18.34 5.80
C ARG A 102 -7.15 -19.40 4.75
N TRP A 103 -7.36 -18.95 3.52
CA TRP A 103 -7.65 -19.83 2.37
C TRP A 103 -6.66 -19.65 1.24
#